data_894609f9599050cda56f3c30d5c26ddc
#
_entry.id   894609f9599050cda56f3c30d5c26ddc
#
_cell.length_a   1.000
_cell.length_b   1.000
_cell.length_c   1.000
_cell.angle_alpha   90.00
_cell.angle_beta   90.00
_cell.angle_gamma   90.00
#
_symmetry.space_group_name_H-M   'P 1'
#
loop_
_entity.id
_entity.type
_entity.pdbx_description
1 polymer ?
#
loop_
_entity_poly.entity_id
_entity_poly.type
_entity_poly.pdbx_seq_one_letter_code
_entity_poly.pdbx_strand_id
1 'polypeptide(L)'
;FKLDEFGIDYVKEVYDPIGDGTFLITHGTVARNKGGSSAHAELEMSGTNVAIGHTHRLAQVFKSNAVTELVGLETGCMCQRQPWYHLKGRRLMMDWQQGFVLANFKGNSFATSCIPIIRDGEDKPYFWIGKDRYK
;
A
#
# COMPACT_ATOMS: atom_id res chain seq x y z
N PHE A 1 7.58 5.37 -21.22
CA PHE A 1 8.24 5.94 -20.06
C PHE A 1 9.65 5.38 -19.98
N LYS A 2 10.65 6.27 -19.85
CA LYS A 2 12.06 5.90 -19.71
C LYS A 2 12.42 5.86 -18.21
N LEU A 3 11.91 4.85 -17.51
CA LEU A 3 12.09 4.71 -16.07
C LEU A 3 13.55 4.44 -15.67
N ASP A 4 14.28 3.80 -16.55
CA ASP A 4 15.71 3.52 -16.43
C ASP A 4 16.57 4.80 -16.29
N GLU A 5 16.20 5.89 -16.97
CA GLU A 5 16.87 7.20 -16.83
C GLU A 5 16.75 7.79 -15.41
N PHE A 6 15.77 7.34 -14.64
CA PHE A 6 15.52 7.74 -13.25
C PHE A 6 15.99 6.71 -12.22
N GLY A 7 16.69 5.64 -12.65
CA GLY A 7 17.09 4.55 -11.80
C GLY A 7 15.91 3.75 -11.22
N ILE A 8 14.80 3.68 -11.95
CA ILE A 8 13.59 2.96 -11.56
C ILE A 8 13.51 1.67 -12.37
N ASP A 9 13.60 0.54 -11.69
CA ASP A 9 13.39 -0.77 -12.27
C ASP A 9 11.90 -1.06 -12.44
N TYR A 10 11.49 -1.49 -13.62
CA TYR A 10 10.13 -1.90 -13.89
C TYR A 10 9.96 -3.40 -13.70
N VAL A 11 9.14 -3.80 -12.74
CA VAL A 11 8.75 -5.20 -12.51
C VAL A 11 7.31 -5.40 -12.97
N LYS A 12 7.09 -6.34 -13.88
CA LYS A 12 5.81 -6.49 -14.59
C LYS A 12 4.67 -7.03 -13.71
N GLU A 13 4.96 -7.97 -12.81
CA GLU A 13 3.92 -8.71 -12.07
C GLU A 13 4.12 -8.68 -10.55
N VAL A 14 5.15 -9.32 -10.08
CA VAL A 14 5.45 -9.47 -8.65
C VAL A 14 6.91 -9.13 -8.40
N TYR A 15 7.13 -8.30 -7.39
CA TYR A 15 8.47 -8.00 -6.89
C TYR A 15 8.67 -8.64 -5.53
N ASP A 16 9.78 -9.36 -5.37
CA ASP A 16 10.20 -9.97 -4.11
C ASP A 16 11.49 -9.27 -3.64
N PRO A 17 11.41 -8.34 -2.68
CA PRO A 17 12.56 -7.58 -2.21
C PRO A 17 13.57 -8.41 -1.40
N ILE A 18 13.15 -9.56 -0.88
CA ILE A 18 14.01 -10.46 -0.10
C ILE A 18 14.60 -11.55 -1.00
N GLY A 19 13.84 -12.01 -2.00
CA GLY A 19 14.27 -13.02 -2.98
C GLY A 19 14.03 -14.46 -2.54
N ASP A 20 13.27 -14.69 -1.47
CA ASP A 20 12.96 -16.02 -0.93
C ASP A 20 11.44 -16.33 -0.87
N GLY A 21 10.62 -15.44 -1.41
CA GLY A 21 9.16 -15.58 -1.44
C GLY A 21 8.47 -15.18 -0.12
N THR A 22 9.19 -14.66 0.86
CA THR A 22 8.61 -14.32 2.17
C THR A 22 7.90 -12.96 2.19
N PHE A 23 8.16 -12.08 1.22
CA PHE A 23 7.48 -10.80 1.08
C PHE A 23 7.27 -10.45 -0.40
N LEU A 24 6.03 -10.33 -0.82
CA LEU A 24 5.68 -10.04 -2.20
C LEU A 24 5.07 -8.66 -2.36
N ILE A 25 5.48 -7.93 -3.38
CA ILE A 25 4.87 -6.66 -3.80
C ILE A 25 4.22 -6.87 -5.15
N THR A 26 2.92 -6.63 -5.23
CA THR A 26 2.13 -6.84 -6.45
C THR A 26 1.07 -5.75 -6.59
N HIS A 27 0.48 -5.63 -7.79
CA HIS A 27 -0.69 -4.78 -7.95
C HIS A 27 -1.86 -5.26 -7.09
N GLY A 28 -2.02 -6.57 -6.93
CA GLY A 28 -3.16 -7.21 -6.30
C GLY A 28 -4.32 -7.46 -7.27
N THR A 29 -5.08 -8.48 -6.99
CA THR A 29 -6.21 -8.93 -7.84
C THR A 29 -7.55 -8.86 -7.12
N VAL A 30 -7.54 -8.84 -5.80
CA VAL A 30 -8.74 -8.85 -4.95
C VAL A 30 -9.12 -7.44 -4.53
N ALA A 31 -10.38 -7.05 -4.80
CA ALA A 31 -10.97 -5.83 -4.29
C ALA A 31 -12.13 -6.14 -3.32
N ARG A 32 -12.00 -5.75 -2.07
CA ARG A 32 -13.02 -5.89 -1.03
C ARG A 32 -13.50 -4.51 -0.56
N ASN A 33 -14.64 -4.45 0.11
CA ASN A 33 -15.28 -3.19 0.45
C ASN A 33 -14.71 -2.47 1.69
N LYS A 34 -13.94 -3.15 2.53
CA LYS A 34 -13.36 -2.57 3.76
C LYS A 34 -11.85 -2.45 3.64
N GLY A 35 -11.27 -1.37 4.19
CA GLY A 35 -9.82 -1.20 4.28
C GLY A 35 -9.16 -2.39 4.98
N GLY A 36 -8.05 -2.86 4.41
CA GLY A 36 -7.32 -4.02 4.87
C GLY A 36 -7.86 -5.37 4.40
N SER A 37 -9.14 -5.44 4.01
CA SER A 37 -9.77 -6.73 3.65
C SER A 37 -9.22 -7.32 2.35
N SER A 38 -8.78 -6.49 1.43
CA SER A 38 -8.15 -6.95 0.18
C SER A 38 -6.76 -7.51 0.45
N ALA A 39 -5.96 -6.80 1.23
CA ALA A 39 -4.65 -7.27 1.65
C ALA A 39 -4.75 -8.58 2.47
N HIS A 40 -5.78 -8.69 3.35
CA HIS A 40 -6.01 -9.92 4.10
C HIS A 40 -6.34 -11.11 3.18
N ALA A 41 -7.16 -10.89 2.14
CA ALA A 41 -7.51 -11.94 1.17
C ALA A 41 -6.28 -12.38 0.34
N GLU A 42 -5.48 -11.42 -0.13
CA GLU A 42 -4.22 -11.72 -0.84
C GLU A 42 -3.21 -12.48 0.04
N LEU A 43 -3.15 -12.12 1.32
CA LEU A 43 -2.37 -12.81 2.35
C LEU A 43 -2.79 -14.29 2.52
N GLU A 44 -4.12 -14.53 2.52
CA GLU A 44 -4.66 -15.89 2.59
C GLU A 44 -4.39 -16.71 1.33
N MET A 45 -4.45 -16.06 0.17
CA MET A 45 -4.20 -16.73 -1.11
C MET A 45 -2.71 -17.04 -1.33
N SER A 46 -1.84 -16.10 -0.97
CA SER A 46 -0.38 -16.26 -1.18
C SER A 46 0.30 -17.09 -0.09
N GLY A 47 -0.25 -17.08 1.13
CA GLY A 47 0.39 -17.70 2.29
C GLY A 47 1.68 -17.00 2.76
N THR A 48 1.94 -15.78 2.29
CA THR A 48 3.15 -15.01 2.58
C THR A 48 2.82 -13.54 2.85
N ASN A 49 3.80 -12.74 3.31
CA ASN A 49 3.62 -11.29 3.47
C ASN A 49 3.39 -10.63 2.10
N VAL A 50 2.48 -9.66 2.04
CA VAL A 50 2.12 -9.05 0.77
C VAL A 50 1.82 -7.55 0.88
N ALA A 51 2.26 -6.79 -0.11
CA ALA A 51 1.87 -5.41 -0.31
C ALA A 51 1.16 -5.25 -1.66
N ILE A 52 -0.02 -4.61 -1.65
CA ILE A 52 -0.85 -4.43 -2.84
C ILE A 52 -1.21 -2.96 -3.06
N GLY A 53 -1.31 -2.54 -4.34
CA GLY A 53 -1.65 -1.17 -4.74
C GLY A 53 -3.08 -0.98 -5.25
N HIS A 54 -3.78 -2.04 -5.60
CA HIS A 54 -5.02 -2.06 -6.38
C HIS A 54 -6.17 -1.20 -5.81
N THR A 55 -6.34 -1.21 -4.50
CA THR A 55 -7.53 -0.65 -3.83
C THR A 55 -7.47 0.84 -3.56
N HIS A 56 -6.31 1.46 -3.72
CA HIS A 56 -6.02 2.85 -3.34
C HIS A 56 -6.28 3.16 -1.84
N ARG A 57 -6.36 2.14 -1.01
CA ARG A 57 -6.51 2.27 0.44
C ARG A 57 -5.16 2.15 1.13
N LEU A 58 -5.05 2.78 2.28
CA LEU A 58 -3.88 2.69 3.14
C LEU A 58 -4.25 1.88 4.37
N ALA A 59 -3.76 0.65 4.46
CA ALA A 59 -4.06 -0.23 5.58
C ALA A 59 -2.95 -1.24 5.82
N GLN A 60 -2.83 -1.67 7.06
CA GLN A 60 -1.98 -2.77 7.47
C GLN A 60 -2.81 -3.77 8.28
N VAL A 61 -2.69 -5.03 7.95
CA VAL A 61 -3.37 -6.12 8.64
C VAL A 61 -2.39 -7.21 9.00
N PHE A 62 -2.66 -7.90 10.09
CA PHE A 62 -1.85 -9.02 10.56
C PHE A 62 -2.69 -10.30 10.56
N LYS A 63 -2.02 -11.41 10.26
CA LYS A 63 -2.58 -12.74 10.39
C LYS A 63 -1.58 -13.61 11.11
N SER A 64 -1.96 -14.12 12.26
CA SER A 64 -1.11 -14.98 13.09
C SER A 64 -1.72 -16.35 13.25
N ASN A 65 -0.85 -17.35 13.34
CA ASN A 65 -1.19 -18.68 13.81
C ASN A 65 -0.11 -19.14 14.81
N ALA A 66 -0.10 -20.39 15.23
CA ALA A 66 0.84 -20.89 16.23
C ALA A 66 2.33 -20.84 15.79
N VAL A 67 2.60 -20.66 14.51
CA VAL A 67 3.97 -20.78 13.94
C VAL A 67 4.40 -19.52 13.21
N THR A 68 3.45 -18.78 12.58
CA THR A 68 3.76 -17.66 11.70
C THR A 68 2.94 -16.43 12.05
N GLU A 69 3.54 -15.26 11.86
CA GLU A 69 2.87 -13.97 11.79
C GLU A 69 3.12 -13.38 10.41
N LEU A 70 2.05 -13.02 9.72
CA LEU A 70 2.09 -12.45 8.38
C LEU A 70 1.49 -11.05 8.38
N VAL A 71 2.02 -10.19 7.51
CA VAL A 71 1.53 -8.83 7.30
C VAL A 71 1.01 -8.65 5.88
N GLY A 72 -0.18 -8.08 5.77
CA GLY A 72 -0.77 -7.63 4.51
C GLY A 72 -0.91 -6.11 4.48
N LEU A 73 -0.56 -5.49 3.37
CA LEU A 73 -0.51 -4.04 3.19
C LEU A 73 -1.34 -3.60 1.99
N GLU A 74 -2.20 -2.62 2.17
CA GLU A 74 -2.76 -1.80 1.11
C GLU A 74 -1.97 -0.49 1.09
N THR A 75 -1.31 -0.18 -0.04
CA THR A 75 -0.24 0.83 -0.09
C THR A 75 -0.74 2.27 -0.27
N GLY A 76 -2.04 2.50 -0.28
CA GLY A 76 -2.59 3.82 -0.51
C GLY A 76 -2.54 4.26 -1.96
N CYS A 77 -2.66 5.55 -2.18
CA CYS A 77 -2.47 6.18 -3.49
C CYS A 77 -1.78 7.53 -3.37
N MET A 78 -1.03 7.91 -4.41
CA MET A 78 -0.38 9.22 -4.51
C MET A 78 -1.24 10.23 -5.28
N CYS A 79 -2.35 9.78 -5.90
CA CYS A 79 -3.22 10.65 -6.67
C CYS A 79 -4.04 11.59 -5.77
N GLN A 80 -4.32 12.78 -6.28
CA GLN A 80 -5.21 13.70 -5.60
C GLN A 80 -6.64 13.13 -5.57
N ARG A 81 -7.27 13.13 -4.38
CA ARG A 81 -8.70 12.81 -4.26
C ARG A 81 -9.49 13.86 -5.03
N GLN A 82 -10.15 13.44 -6.10
CA GLN A 82 -11.04 14.33 -6.82
C GLN A 82 -12.46 14.21 -6.25
N PRO A 83 -13.05 15.31 -5.74
CA PRO A 83 -14.34 15.23 -5.05
C PRO A 83 -15.53 14.95 -5.99
N TRP A 84 -15.32 14.90 -7.29
CA TRP A 84 -16.39 14.87 -8.31
C TRP A 84 -16.37 13.63 -9.22
N TYR A 85 -15.85 12.50 -8.76
CA TYR A 85 -16.13 11.22 -9.41
C TYR A 85 -17.61 10.86 -9.18
N HIS A 86 -18.46 11.60 -9.89
CA HIS A 86 -19.90 11.35 -9.95
C HIS A 86 -20.17 10.34 -11.07
N LEU A 87 -20.11 9.06 -10.77
CA LEU A 87 -20.72 8.10 -11.63
C LEU A 87 -22.25 8.19 -11.44
N LYS A 88 -22.93 8.88 -12.40
CA LYS A 88 -24.39 8.85 -12.60
C LYS A 88 -25.22 9.09 -11.32
N GLY A 89 -24.99 10.19 -10.62
CA GLY A 89 -25.84 10.63 -9.51
C GLY A 89 -25.73 9.82 -8.21
N ARG A 90 -24.89 8.80 -8.13
CA ARG A 90 -24.53 8.14 -6.88
C ARG A 90 -23.28 8.80 -6.31
N ARG A 91 -23.36 9.31 -5.09
CA ARG A 91 -22.19 9.67 -4.30
C ARG A 91 -21.46 8.37 -3.94
N LEU A 92 -20.58 7.90 -4.82
CA LEU A 92 -19.61 6.89 -4.44
C LEU A 92 -18.62 7.58 -3.49
N MET A 93 -18.78 7.33 -2.20
CA MET A 93 -17.74 7.65 -1.24
C MET A 93 -16.59 6.68 -1.51
N MET A 94 -15.61 7.16 -2.28
CA MET A 94 -14.38 6.42 -2.48
C MET A 94 -13.63 6.37 -1.16
N ASP A 95 -13.50 5.18 -0.61
CA ASP A 95 -12.69 4.92 0.59
C ASP A 95 -11.21 4.82 0.22
N TRP A 96 -10.70 5.88 -0.41
CA TRP A 96 -9.29 6.03 -0.81
C TRP A 96 -8.53 6.89 0.20
N GLN A 97 -7.35 6.47 0.57
CA GLN A 97 -6.45 7.26 1.40
C GLN A 97 -5.19 7.59 0.62
N GLN A 98 -4.83 8.89 0.61
CA GLN A 98 -3.53 9.30 0.12
C GLN A 98 -2.45 8.88 1.11
N GLY A 99 -1.44 8.22 0.59
CA GLY A 99 -0.35 7.72 1.41
C GLY A 99 0.47 6.67 0.68
N PHE A 100 1.45 6.16 1.39
CA PHE A 100 2.35 5.11 0.92
C PHE A 100 2.79 4.22 2.08
N VAL A 101 3.38 3.10 1.76
CA VAL A 101 4.02 2.22 2.73
C VAL A 101 5.53 2.43 2.66
N LEU A 102 6.14 2.64 3.82
CA LEU A 102 7.58 2.55 4.00
C LEU A 102 7.92 1.15 4.51
N ALA A 103 8.77 0.44 3.79
CA ALA A 103 9.27 -0.87 4.19
C ALA A 103 10.79 -0.85 4.26
N ASN A 104 11.34 -1.28 5.39
CA ASN A 104 12.77 -1.40 5.63
C ASN A 104 13.13 -2.89 5.75
N PHE A 105 14.08 -3.34 4.96
CA PHE A 105 14.53 -4.73 4.93
C PHE A 105 15.95 -4.85 5.46
N LYS A 106 16.22 -5.90 6.25
CA LYS A 106 17.57 -6.27 6.71
C LYS A 106 17.67 -7.81 6.75
N GLY A 107 18.33 -8.37 5.75
CA GLY A 107 18.28 -9.83 5.52
C GLY A 107 16.82 -10.26 5.35
N ASN A 108 16.40 -11.31 6.04
CA ASN A 108 15.03 -11.82 5.99
C ASN A 108 14.06 -11.11 6.95
N SER A 109 14.56 -10.08 7.68
CA SER A 109 13.72 -9.28 8.56
C SER A 109 13.26 -8.01 7.87
N PHE A 110 12.05 -7.57 8.20
CA PHE A 110 11.51 -6.32 7.69
C PHE A 110 10.65 -5.61 8.73
N ALA A 111 10.47 -4.30 8.53
CA ALA A 111 9.53 -3.49 9.28
C ALA A 111 8.75 -2.60 8.31
N THR A 112 7.45 -2.46 8.52
CA THR A 112 6.56 -1.69 7.65
C THR A 112 5.81 -0.62 8.42
N SER A 113 5.55 0.51 7.75
CA SER A 113 4.76 1.60 8.29
C SER A 113 3.87 2.18 7.20
N CYS A 114 2.59 2.32 7.49
CA CYS A 114 1.67 3.09 6.66
C CYS A 114 1.85 4.58 6.94
N ILE A 115 2.21 5.35 5.92
CA ILE A 115 2.48 6.78 6.01
C ILE A 115 1.35 7.54 5.30
N PRO A 116 0.40 8.15 6.02
CA PRO A 116 -0.64 8.95 5.40
C PRO A 116 -0.08 10.29 4.91
N ILE A 117 -0.54 10.75 3.74
CA ILE A 117 -0.33 12.09 3.25
C ILE A 117 -1.49 12.95 3.73
N ILE A 118 -1.18 13.96 4.53
CA ILE A 118 -2.12 14.86 5.15
C ILE A 118 -2.16 16.17 4.35
N ARG A 119 -3.33 16.78 4.25
CA ARG A 119 -3.51 18.13 3.71
C ARG A 119 -4.04 19.02 4.83
N ASP A 120 -3.34 20.10 5.10
CA ASP A 120 -3.87 21.21 5.90
C ASP A 120 -4.69 22.14 5.01
N GLY A 121 -5.42 23.07 5.61
CA GLY A 121 -6.36 23.97 4.90
C GLY A 121 -5.75 24.84 3.80
N GLU A 122 -4.43 24.84 3.60
CA GLU A 122 -3.71 25.53 2.52
C GLU A 122 -3.43 24.60 1.32
N ASP A 123 -3.97 23.42 1.33
CA ASP A 123 -3.85 22.42 0.25
C ASP A 123 -2.42 21.91 -0.05
N LYS A 124 -1.47 22.19 0.83
CA LYS A 124 -0.09 21.66 0.71
C LYS A 124 0.00 20.31 1.37
N PRO A 125 0.29 19.25 0.61
CA PRO A 125 0.42 17.91 1.18
C PRO A 125 1.67 17.81 2.04
N TYR A 126 1.58 17.06 3.14
CA TYR A 126 2.72 16.71 3.98
C TYR A 126 2.54 15.32 4.60
N PHE A 127 3.64 14.76 5.10
CA PHE A 127 3.61 13.52 5.86
C PHE A 127 4.71 13.53 6.94
N TRP A 128 4.62 12.57 7.85
CA TRP A 128 5.58 12.41 8.93
C TRP A 128 6.31 11.07 8.79
N ILE A 129 7.63 11.07 9.02
CA ILE A 129 8.43 9.87 9.25
C ILE A 129 9.14 10.07 10.59
N GLY A 130 8.76 9.27 11.60
CA GLY A 130 9.19 9.51 12.97
C GLY A 130 8.73 10.89 13.45
N LYS A 131 9.69 11.75 13.87
CA LYS A 131 9.43 13.14 14.32
C LYS A 131 9.57 14.18 13.21
N ASP A 132 10.01 13.79 12.03
CA ASP A 132 10.34 14.71 10.94
C ASP A 132 9.16 14.87 9.98
N ARG A 133 8.82 16.13 9.68
CA ARG A 133 7.76 16.52 8.75
C ARG A 133 8.35 16.81 7.37
N TYR A 134 7.79 16.18 6.36
CA TYR A 134 8.15 16.35 4.95
C TYR A 134 7.03 17.06 4.20
N LYS A 135 7.40 17.92 3.22
CA LYS A 135 6.47 18.67 2.37
C LYS A 135 6.72 18.37 0.92
#